data_375ecdae141d174c687bf10a61a43baf
#
_entry.id   375ecdae141d174c687bf10a61a43baf
#
_cell.length_a   1.000
_cell.length_b   1.000
_cell.length_c   1.000
_cell.angle_alpha   90.00
_cell.angle_beta   90.00
_cell.angle_gamma   90.00
#
_symmetry.space_group_name_H-M   'P 1'
#
loop_
_entity.id
_entity.type
_entity.pdbx_description
1 polymer ?
#
loop_
_entity_poly.entity_id
_entity_poly.type
_entity_poly.pdbx_seq_one_letter_code
_entity_poly.pdbx_strand_id
1 'polypeptide(L)'
;MKTFSLKLLVFTLVLSFINCVAFAAADKPNIVIIWGDDIGQTNVSAYSMGVMGYRTPNIDRVAKEGMIFTDYYAEQSCTAGRSAFITGQNVFRTGLSKVGLPGADLGMRKEDPTIAELLKPLGYATGQFGKNHLGDKDEMLPTNHGFDEFYGNLYHLNAEEEPEHPDYPQNPEFRKKFGPRGVIHSWALPDGKQKIEDTGPLTRKRMQTVDDDV
;
A
#
# COMPACT_ATOMS: atom_id res chain seq x y z
N MET A 1 58.75 0.02 -31.51
CA MET A 1 57.50 0.73 -31.75
C MET A 1 56.22 -0.11 -31.56
N LYS A 2 56.20 -1.44 -31.85
CA LYS A 2 55.03 -2.30 -31.72
C LYS A 2 54.56 -2.58 -30.27
N THR A 3 55.44 -2.61 -29.30
CA THR A 3 55.15 -2.89 -27.88
C THR A 3 54.49 -1.72 -27.15
N PHE A 4 54.72 -0.49 -27.60
CA PHE A 4 54.08 0.72 -27.02
C PHE A 4 52.59 0.82 -27.39
N SER A 5 52.23 0.44 -28.63
CA SER A 5 50.88 0.44 -29.12
C SER A 5 49.99 -0.58 -28.39
N LEU A 6 50.52 -1.77 -28.02
CA LEU A 6 49.77 -2.81 -27.32
C LEU A 6 49.49 -2.40 -25.86
N LYS A 7 50.44 -1.77 -25.19
CA LYS A 7 50.24 -1.27 -23.80
C LYS A 7 49.19 -0.15 -23.74
N LEU A 8 49.17 0.74 -24.72
CA LEU A 8 48.18 1.82 -24.81
C LEU A 8 46.80 1.25 -25.09
N LEU A 9 46.68 0.22 -25.94
CA LEU A 9 45.40 -0.44 -26.25
C LEU A 9 44.84 -1.16 -25.02
N VAL A 10 45.64 -1.88 -24.26
CA VAL A 10 45.23 -2.55 -23.02
C VAL A 10 44.80 -1.55 -21.96
N PHE A 11 45.52 -0.43 -21.83
CA PHE A 11 45.22 0.62 -20.87
C PHE A 11 43.89 1.31 -21.20
N THR A 12 43.61 1.59 -22.48
CA THR A 12 42.30 2.15 -22.93
C THR A 12 41.18 1.14 -22.73
N LEU A 13 41.39 -0.14 -22.96
CA LEU A 13 40.35 -1.17 -22.70
C LEU A 13 40.04 -1.30 -21.21
N VAL A 14 41.05 -1.28 -20.35
CA VAL A 14 40.85 -1.31 -18.88
C VAL A 14 40.12 -0.08 -18.37
N LEU A 15 40.43 1.12 -18.89
CA LEU A 15 39.72 2.36 -18.55
C LEU A 15 38.26 2.33 -19.01
N SER A 16 37.95 1.75 -20.15
CA SER A 16 36.60 1.58 -20.68
C SER A 16 35.79 0.59 -19.82
N PHE A 17 36.40 -0.48 -19.31
CA PHE A 17 35.74 -1.39 -18.39
C PHE A 17 35.45 -0.78 -17.03
N ILE A 18 36.34 0.06 -16.50
CA ILE A 18 36.16 0.75 -15.22
C ILE A 18 34.97 1.74 -15.33
N ASN A 19 34.81 2.43 -16.46
CA ASN A 19 33.67 3.31 -16.67
C ASN A 19 32.33 2.58 -16.85
N CYS A 20 32.32 1.36 -17.40
CA CYS A 20 31.10 0.54 -17.48
C CYS A 20 30.64 0.02 -16.11
N VAL A 21 31.56 -0.24 -15.18
CA VAL A 21 31.22 -0.72 -13.83
C VAL A 21 30.70 0.42 -12.94
N ALA A 22 31.10 1.66 -13.19
CA ALA A 22 30.63 2.83 -12.43
C ALA A 22 29.16 3.23 -12.72
N PHE A 23 28.58 2.75 -13.83
CA PHE A 23 27.16 2.99 -14.16
C PHE A 23 26.18 1.95 -13.57
N ALA A 24 26.68 0.91 -12.88
CA ALA A 24 25.85 -0.19 -12.37
C ALA A 24 25.36 -0.01 -10.93
N ALA A 25 25.71 1.07 -10.27
CA ALA A 25 25.18 1.41 -8.94
C ALA A 25 24.24 2.61 -9.03
N ALA A 26 23.21 2.49 -9.85
CA ALA A 26 22.06 3.39 -9.74
C ALA A 26 21.44 3.16 -8.36
N ASP A 27 21.42 4.18 -7.51
CA ASP A 27 20.71 4.15 -6.24
C ASP A 27 19.28 3.68 -6.53
N LYS A 28 18.81 2.69 -5.75
CA LYS A 28 17.44 2.18 -5.90
C LYS A 28 16.47 3.34 -5.62
N PRO A 29 15.51 3.63 -6.51
CA PRO A 29 14.59 4.71 -6.28
C PRO A 29 13.71 4.43 -5.05
N ASN A 30 13.37 5.46 -4.29
CA ASN A 30 12.29 5.37 -3.33
C ASN A 30 10.96 5.21 -4.09
N ILE A 31 10.07 4.38 -3.54
CA ILE A 31 8.76 4.09 -4.13
C ILE A 31 7.71 4.59 -3.16
N VAL A 32 6.93 5.58 -3.58
CA VAL A 32 5.78 6.10 -2.82
C VAL A 32 4.51 5.77 -3.60
N ILE A 33 3.58 5.09 -2.95
CA ILE A 33 2.28 4.73 -3.50
C ILE A 33 1.22 5.50 -2.72
N ILE A 34 0.44 6.31 -3.41
CA ILE A 34 -0.68 7.05 -2.83
C ILE A 34 -1.96 6.48 -3.41
N TRP A 35 -2.75 5.81 -2.56
CA TRP A 35 -3.97 5.15 -2.95
C TRP A 35 -5.18 6.02 -2.65
N GLY A 36 -5.83 6.53 -3.69
CA GLY A 36 -7.12 7.22 -3.53
C GLY A 36 -8.25 6.21 -3.34
N ASP A 37 -9.05 6.39 -2.29
CA ASP A 37 -10.20 5.53 -1.96
C ASP A 37 -11.49 6.22 -2.38
N ASP A 38 -12.26 5.60 -3.29
CA ASP A 38 -13.49 6.13 -3.89
C ASP A 38 -13.35 7.51 -4.60
N ILE A 39 -12.13 7.84 -5.04
CA ILE A 39 -11.87 9.05 -5.83
C ILE A 39 -12.09 8.72 -7.30
N GLY A 40 -13.18 9.25 -7.87
CA GLY A 40 -13.49 9.06 -9.27
C GLY A 40 -12.55 9.80 -10.21
N GLN A 41 -12.38 9.29 -11.42
CA GLN A 41 -11.59 9.92 -12.48
C GLN A 41 -11.96 11.39 -12.69
N THR A 42 -13.24 11.74 -12.60
CA THR A 42 -13.73 13.11 -12.78
C THR A 42 -13.32 14.07 -11.66
N ASN A 43 -12.94 13.55 -10.50
CA ASN A 43 -12.48 14.34 -9.36
C ASN A 43 -11.00 14.75 -9.47
N VAL A 44 -10.25 14.14 -10.39
CA VAL A 44 -8.83 14.46 -10.65
C VAL A 44 -8.73 15.35 -11.86
N SER A 45 -8.28 16.61 -11.68
CA SER A 45 -8.29 17.59 -12.78
C SER A 45 -7.34 17.24 -13.93
N ALA A 46 -6.31 16.45 -13.70
CA ALA A 46 -5.45 15.92 -14.76
C ALA A 46 -6.23 15.03 -15.78
N TYR A 47 -7.28 14.34 -15.33
CA TYR A 47 -8.14 13.53 -16.21
C TYR A 47 -9.37 14.28 -16.73
N SER A 48 -9.96 15.14 -15.89
CA SER A 48 -11.22 15.82 -16.21
C SER A 48 -11.04 17.24 -16.76
N MET A 49 -9.80 17.75 -16.80
CA MET A 49 -9.50 19.13 -17.14
C MET A 49 -10.29 20.15 -16.27
N GLY A 50 -10.73 19.73 -15.09
CA GLY A 50 -11.49 20.55 -14.15
C GLY A 50 -12.98 20.70 -14.50
N VAL A 51 -13.53 19.90 -15.40
CA VAL A 51 -14.95 19.94 -15.81
C VAL A 51 -15.92 19.86 -14.64
N MET A 52 -15.58 19.07 -13.60
CA MET A 52 -16.40 18.95 -12.39
C MET A 52 -16.15 20.03 -11.34
N GLY A 53 -15.37 21.07 -11.66
CA GLY A 53 -15.01 22.15 -10.73
C GLY A 53 -13.89 21.82 -9.74
N TYR A 54 -13.45 20.57 -9.68
CA TYR A 54 -12.35 20.17 -8.82
C TYR A 54 -10.99 20.60 -9.39
N ARG A 55 -10.07 20.90 -8.49
CA ARG A 55 -8.68 21.21 -8.80
C ARG A 55 -7.76 20.37 -7.95
N THR A 56 -6.87 19.62 -8.59
CA THR A 56 -5.89 18.74 -7.95
C THR A 56 -4.47 19.09 -8.37
N PRO A 57 -3.97 20.32 -8.02
CA PRO A 57 -2.77 20.85 -8.62
C PRO A 57 -1.51 20.01 -8.36
N ASN A 58 -1.41 19.36 -7.20
CA ASN A 58 -0.28 18.49 -6.88
C ASN A 58 -0.33 17.16 -7.64
N ILE A 59 -1.52 16.58 -7.85
CA ILE A 59 -1.70 15.37 -8.66
C ILE A 59 -1.46 15.72 -10.13
N ASP A 60 -1.99 16.85 -10.60
CA ASP A 60 -1.77 17.35 -11.96
C ASP A 60 -0.27 17.59 -12.26
N ARG A 61 0.50 18.01 -11.24
CA ARG A 61 1.95 18.15 -11.37
C ARG A 61 2.62 16.79 -11.61
N VAL A 62 2.23 15.76 -10.87
CA VAL A 62 2.74 14.39 -11.10
C VAL A 62 2.41 13.92 -12.51
N ALA A 63 1.19 14.16 -12.98
CA ALA A 63 0.78 13.82 -14.35
C ALA A 63 1.60 14.57 -15.42
N LYS A 64 1.92 15.86 -15.17
CA LYS A 64 2.66 16.71 -16.10
C LYS A 64 4.16 16.41 -16.15
N GLU A 65 4.76 16.12 -14.98
CA GLU A 65 6.21 15.90 -14.84
C GLU A 65 6.59 14.42 -14.99
N GLY A 66 5.64 13.51 -14.85
CA GLY A 66 5.82 12.07 -14.93
C GLY A 66 5.01 11.44 -16.07
N MET A 67 4.09 10.55 -15.73
CA MET A 67 3.28 9.81 -16.70
C MET A 67 1.83 9.77 -16.24
N ILE A 68 0.90 9.82 -17.20
CA ILE A 68 -0.53 9.63 -17.00
C ILE A 68 -0.98 8.38 -17.79
N PHE A 69 -1.75 7.51 -17.14
CA PHE A 69 -2.34 6.33 -17.77
C PHE A 69 -3.80 6.64 -18.11
N THR A 70 -4.16 6.50 -19.39
CA THR A 70 -5.51 6.79 -19.88
C THR A 70 -6.44 5.58 -19.81
N ASP A 71 -5.87 4.37 -19.78
CA ASP A 71 -6.58 3.10 -19.82
C ASP A 71 -6.15 2.16 -18.69
N TYR A 72 -6.13 2.68 -17.46
CA TYR A 72 -5.86 1.92 -16.26
C TYR A 72 -7.13 1.84 -15.42
N TYR A 73 -7.75 0.66 -15.40
CA TYR A 73 -9.05 0.44 -14.78
C TYR A 73 -8.89 -0.15 -13.39
N ALA A 74 -9.72 0.33 -12.46
CA ALA A 74 -9.80 -0.17 -11.09
C ALA A 74 -10.77 -1.36 -11.00
N GLU A 75 -10.69 -2.08 -9.88
CA GLU A 75 -11.69 -3.06 -9.50
C GLU A 75 -12.94 -2.35 -8.94
N GLN A 76 -14.04 -3.11 -8.78
CA GLN A 76 -15.36 -2.57 -8.44
C GLN A 76 -15.52 -2.12 -6.97
N SER A 77 -14.56 -2.42 -6.10
CA SER A 77 -14.64 -2.07 -4.67
C SER A 77 -13.26 -1.94 -4.03
N CYS A 78 -13.23 -1.30 -2.85
CA CYS A 78 -12.00 -1.00 -2.14
C CYS A 78 -11.18 -2.26 -1.79
N THR A 79 -11.77 -3.28 -1.20
CA THR A 79 -11.04 -4.55 -0.90
C THR A 79 -10.51 -5.20 -2.16
N ALA A 80 -11.32 -5.26 -3.21
CA ALA A 80 -10.93 -5.85 -4.48
C ALA A 80 -9.75 -5.10 -5.13
N GLY A 81 -9.85 -3.78 -5.24
CA GLY A 81 -8.79 -2.95 -5.82
C GLY A 81 -7.49 -3.01 -5.02
N ARG A 82 -7.58 -2.93 -3.69
CA ARG A 82 -6.41 -3.01 -2.80
C ARG A 82 -5.71 -4.36 -2.90
N SER A 83 -6.49 -5.45 -2.90
CA SER A 83 -5.97 -6.81 -3.06
C SER A 83 -5.31 -7.00 -4.43
N ALA A 84 -5.97 -6.59 -5.51
CA ALA A 84 -5.41 -6.70 -6.86
C ALA A 84 -4.11 -5.91 -7.01
N PHE A 85 -4.06 -4.69 -6.49
CA PHE A 85 -2.87 -3.84 -6.55
C PHE A 85 -1.71 -4.43 -5.75
N ILE A 86 -1.95 -4.76 -4.47
CA ILE A 86 -0.86 -5.13 -3.56
C ILE A 86 -0.26 -6.50 -3.90
N THR A 87 -1.08 -7.40 -4.48
CA THR A 87 -0.65 -8.76 -4.85
C THR A 87 -0.27 -8.89 -6.33
N GLY A 88 -0.66 -7.93 -7.17
CA GLY A 88 -0.54 -8.06 -8.62
C GLY A 88 -1.41 -9.19 -9.20
N GLN A 89 -2.44 -9.64 -8.49
CA GLN A 89 -3.29 -10.76 -8.86
C GLN A 89 -4.72 -10.31 -9.12
N ASN A 90 -5.39 -10.98 -10.06
CA ASN A 90 -6.82 -10.79 -10.25
C ASN A 90 -7.61 -11.25 -9.01
N VAL A 91 -8.67 -10.54 -8.66
CA VAL A 91 -9.49 -10.78 -7.47
C VAL A 91 -10.14 -12.16 -7.42
N PHE A 92 -10.36 -12.80 -8.54
CA PHE A 92 -10.84 -14.19 -8.58
C PHE A 92 -9.78 -15.19 -8.08
N ARG A 93 -8.51 -14.81 -8.16
CA ARG A 93 -7.42 -15.62 -7.63
C ARG A 93 -7.25 -15.44 -6.12
N THR A 94 -7.30 -14.22 -5.63
CA THR A 94 -7.21 -13.92 -4.20
C THR A 94 -8.50 -14.29 -3.45
N GLY A 95 -9.64 -14.34 -4.13
CA GLY A 95 -10.96 -14.49 -3.53
C GLY A 95 -11.51 -13.20 -2.90
N LEU A 96 -10.74 -12.12 -2.91
CA LEU A 96 -11.11 -10.83 -2.30
C LEU A 96 -11.90 -9.95 -3.28
N SER A 97 -12.97 -10.50 -3.84
CA SER A 97 -13.80 -9.87 -4.88
C SER A 97 -14.95 -9.02 -4.35
N LYS A 98 -15.08 -8.86 -3.03
CA LYS A 98 -16.14 -8.10 -2.36
C LYS A 98 -15.55 -7.21 -1.28
N VAL A 99 -16.33 -6.22 -0.85
CA VAL A 99 -16.02 -5.41 0.33
C VAL A 99 -15.93 -6.31 1.56
N GLY A 100 -14.81 -6.27 2.27
CA GLY A 100 -14.63 -6.96 3.55
C GLY A 100 -15.46 -6.31 4.66
N LEU A 101 -15.90 -7.11 5.62
CA LEU A 101 -16.64 -6.63 6.78
C LEU A 101 -15.94 -7.08 8.07
N PRO A 102 -16.04 -6.30 9.17
CA PRO A 102 -15.46 -6.68 10.45
C PRO A 102 -15.92 -8.07 10.90
N GLY A 103 -14.98 -8.87 11.40
CA GLY A 103 -15.23 -10.23 11.88
C GLY A 103 -15.46 -11.28 10.78
N ALA A 104 -15.36 -10.91 9.51
CA ALA A 104 -15.42 -11.88 8.42
C ALA A 104 -14.15 -12.73 8.38
N ASP A 105 -14.31 -14.03 8.09
CA ASP A 105 -13.19 -14.93 7.85
C ASP A 105 -12.70 -14.80 6.40
N LEU A 106 -12.35 -13.56 6.02
CA LEU A 106 -11.95 -13.20 4.67
C LEU A 106 -10.92 -12.08 4.72
N GLY A 107 -9.74 -12.33 4.17
CA GLY A 107 -8.63 -11.38 4.11
C GLY A 107 -7.44 -11.94 3.35
N MET A 108 -6.30 -11.28 3.46
CA MET A 108 -5.05 -11.73 2.87
C MET A 108 -4.68 -13.13 3.37
N ARG A 109 -4.31 -13.99 2.45
CA ARG A 109 -3.85 -15.32 2.74
C ARG A 109 -2.33 -15.38 2.66
N LYS A 110 -1.74 -16.28 3.41
CA LYS A 110 -0.29 -16.45 3.47
C LYS A 110 0.35 -16.72 2.10
N GLU A 111 -0.38 -17.35 1.19
CA GLU A 111 0.09 -17.71 -0.14
C GLU A 111 -0.04 -16.57 -1.17
N ASP A 112 -0.72 -15.48 -0.83
CA ASP A 112 -0.85 -14.34 -1.73
C ASP A 112 0.39 -13.43 -1.61
N PRO A 113 1.27 -13.39 -2.63
CA PRO A 113 2.47 -12.57 -2.58
C PRO A 113 2.12 -11.10 -2.60
N THR A 114 2.90 -10.28 -1.93
CA THR A 114 2.73 -8.82 -1.95
C THR A 114 3.91 -8.11 -2.58
N ILE A 115 3.68 -6.88 -3.05
CA ILE A 115 4.75 -6.01 -3.53
C ILE A 115 5.82 -5.77 -2.43
N ALA A 116 5.41 -5.70 -1.17
CA ALA A 116 6.33 -5.54 -0.04
C ALA A 116 7.25 -6.75 0.12
N GLU A 117 6.71 -7.96 0.07
CA GLU A 117 7.51 -9.20 0.10
C GLU A 117 8.50 -9.30 -1.04
N LEU A 118 8.14 -8.82 -2.24
CA LEU A 118 9.03 -8.83 -3.41
C LEU A 118 10.13 -7.76 -3.32
N LEU A 119 9.86 -6.62 -2.69
CA LEU A 119 10.83 -5.53 -2.54
C LEU A 119 11.82 -5.75 -1.39
N LYS A 120 11.41 -6.44 -0.35
CA LYS A 120 12.22 -6.68 0.85
C LYS A 120 13.57 -7.39 0.58
N PRO A 121 13.64 -8.48 -0.21
CA PRO A 121 14.91 -9.11 -0.58
C PRO A 121 15.83 -8.19 -1.40
N LEU A 122 15.26 -7.15 -2.01
CA LEU A 122 16.00 -6.13 -2.73
C LEU A 122 16.55 -5.04 -1.79
N GLY A 123 16.31 -5.12 -0.49
CA GLY A 123 16.81 -4.21 0.54
C GLY A 123 15.96 -2.96 0.74
N TYR A 124 14.70 -2.98 0.35
CA TYR A 124 13.75 -1.91 0.69
C TYR A 124 13.25 -2.06 2.12
N ALA A 125 13.15 -0.94 2.83
CA ALA A 125 12.25 -0.81 3.97
C ALA A 125 10.83 -0.56 3.45
N THR A 126 9.83 -1.15 4.11
CA THR A 126 8.45 -1.17 3.62
C THR A 126 7.48 -0.73 4.70
N GLY A 127 6.63 0.24 4.41
CA GLY A 127 5.58 0.71 5.31
C GLY A 127 4.25 0.86 4.60
N GLN A 128 3.16 0.65 5.33
CA GLN A 128 1.81 0.90 4.88
C GLN A 128 1.08 1.74 5.92
N PHE A 129 0.46 2.83 5.48
CA PHE A 129 -0.20 3.79 6.35
C PHE A 129 -1.61 4.10 5.83
N GLY A 130 -2.58 4.23 6.74
CA GLY A 130 -3.98 4.43 6.40
C GLY A 130 -4.80 3.15 6.30
N LYS A 131 -5.88 3.15 5.51
CA LYS A 131 -6.80 2.03 5.40
C LYS A 131 -6.18 0.80 4.73
N ASN A 132 -6.23 -0.37 5.39
CA ASN A 132 -5.79 -1.64 4.80
C ASN A 132 -6.91 -2.35 4.01
N HIS A 133 -8.02 -2.66 4.63
CA HIS A 133 -9.22 -3.32 4.09
C HIS A 133 -9.00 -4.71 3.48
N LEU A 134 -8.06 -5.46 4.01
CA LEU A 134 -7.71 -6.81 3.54
C LEU A 134 -7.79 -7.86 4.66
N GLY A 135 -8.73 -7.68 5.59
CA GLY A 135 -8.98 -8.55 6.73
C GLY A 135 -8.55 -7.94 8.06
N ASP A 136 -9.04 -8.53 9.17
CA ASP A 136 -8.85 -8.01 10.54
C ASP A 136 -8.20 -8.99 11.51
N LYS A 137 -7.91 -10.20 11.08
CA LYS A 137 -7.16 -11.14 11.90
C LYS A 137 -5.68 -10.80 11.91
N ASP A 138 -4.99 -11.17 12.97
CA ASP A 138 -3.56 -10.88 13.13
C ASP A 138 -2.72 -11.41 11.96
N GLU A 139 -3.04 -12.60 11.46
CA GLU A 139 -2.37 -13.20 10.31
C GLU A 139 -2.60 -12.45 8.98
N MET A 140 -3.63 -11.59 8.91
CA MET A 140 -4.00 -10.82 7.71
C MET A 140 -3.41 -9.40 7.70
N LEU A 141 -2.73 -9.00 8.79
CA LEU A 141 -2.15 -7.67 8.89
C LEU A 141 -0.96 -7.49 7.93
N PRO A 142 -0.73 -6.28 7.41
CA PRO A 142 0.35 -5.99 6.46
C PRO A 142 1.72 -6.46 6.92
N THR A 143 1.99 -6.43 8.22
CA THR A 143 3.27 -6.86 8.81
C THR A 143 3.52 -8.37 8.75
N ASN A 144 2.51 -9.18 8.45
CA ASN A 144 2.66 -10.59 8.09
C ASN A 144 2.80 -10.81 6.57
N HIS A 145 2.67 -9.75 5.78
CA HIS A 145 2.70 -9.75 4.31
C HIS A 145 3.78 -8.84 3.74
N GLY A 146 4.95 -8.83 4.39
CA GLY A 146 6.16 -8.19 3.89
C GLY A 146 6.37 -6.73 4.32
N PHE A 147 5.38 -6.06 4.90
CA PHE A 147 5.58 -4.71 5.43
C PHE A 147 6.34 -4.74 6.76
N ASP A 148 7.29 -3.82 6.94
CA ASP A 148 8.02 -3.67 8.20
C ASP A 148 7.16 -2.98 9.25
N GLU A 149 6.31 -2.06 8.82
CA GLU A 149 5.44 -1.28 9.68
C GLU A 149 4.07 -1.06 9.02
N PHE A 150 3.03 -1.08 9.85
CA PHE A 150 1.67 -0.70 9.46
C PHE A 150 1.06 0.18 10.55
N TYR A 151 0.50 1.33 10.16
CA TYR A 151 -0.33 2.16 11.02
C TYR A 151 -1.60 2.58 10.28
N GLY A 152 -2.77 2.22 10.81
CA GLY A 152 -4.03 2.60 10.19
C GLY A 152 -5.23 1.77 10.64
N ASN A 153 -6.34 1.96 9.96
CA ASN A 153 -7.59 1.25 10.20
C ASN A 153 -7.80 0.10 9.20
N LEU A 154 -8.58 -0.88 9.61
CA LEU A 154 -8.74 -2.11 8.83
C LEU A 154 -9.93 -2.08 7.90
N TYR A 155 -10.87 -1.15 8.08
CA TYR A 155 -12.09 -1.03 7.29
C TYR A 155 -12.36 0.44 6.88
N HIS A 156 -13.43 0.67 6.12
CA HIS A 156 -13.88 2.03 5.81
C HIS A 156 -14.50 2.71 7.05
N LEU A 157 -14.52 4.03 7.05
CA LEU A 157 -14.95 4.82 8.21
C LEU A 157 -16.36 4.49 8.68
N ASN A 158 -17.30 4.19 7.77
CA ASN A 158 -18.65 3.77 8.14
C ASN A 158 -18.66 2.52 9.02
N ALA A 159 -17.87 1.51 8.71
CA ALA A 159 -17.77 0.31 9.53
C ALA A 159 -17.14 0.59 10.90
N GLU A 160 -16.15 1.48 10.93
CA GLU A 160 -15.47 1.87 12.17
C GLU A 160 -16.40 2.67 13.11
N GLU A 161 -17.30 3.51 12.59
CA GLU A 161 -18.23 4.31 13.38
C GLU A 161 -19.52 3.58 13.80
N GLU A 162 -19.88 2.46 13.14
CA GLU A 162 -21.13 1.73 13.43
C GLU A 162 -21.35 1.42 14.91
N PRO A 163 -20.33 1.07 15.73
CA PRO A 163 -20.52 0.86 17.17
C PRO A 163 -21.07 2.06 17.97
N GLU A 164 -21.04 3.27 17.38
CA GLU A 164 -21.62 4.47 17.98
C GLU A 164 -23.06 4.73 17.50
N HIS A 165 -23.58 3.92 16.58
CA HIS A 165 -24.97 4.05 16.13
C HIS A 165 -25.95 3.53 17.17
N PRO A 166 -27.07 4.21 17.44
CA PRO A 166 -28.06 3.79 18.45
C PRO A 166 -28.61 2.37 18.22
N ASP A 167 -28.73 1.96 16.96
CA ASP A 167 -29.29 0.66 16.57
C ASP A 167 -28.22 -0.46 16.52
N TYR A 168 -26.96 -0.14 16.84
CA TYR A 168 -25.89 -1.14 16.87
C TYR A 168 -26.16 -2.19 17.98
N PRO A 169 -26.01 -3.49 17.71
CA PRO A 169 -26.30 -4.53 18.69
C PRO A 169 -25.49 -4.35 19.99
N GLN A 170 -26.21 -4.26 21.11
CA GLN A 170 -25.59 -4.05 22.41
C GLN A 170 -25.03 -5.33 23.05
N ASN A 171 -25.22 -6.48 22.40
CA ASN A 171 -24.68 -7.76 22.87
C ASN A 171 -23.14 -7.74 22.80
N PRO A 172 -22.43 -7.93 23.94
CA PRO A 172 -20.97 -7.93 23.98
C PRO A 172 -20.31 -8.98 23.07
N GLU A 173 -20.92 -10.15 22.93
CA GLU A 173 -20.40 -11.21 22.05
C GLU A 173 -20.50 -10.83 20.57
N PHE A 174 -21.56 -10.08 20.19
CA PHE A 174 -21.68 -9.53 18.86
C PHE A 174 -20.56 -8.54 18.60
N ARG A 175 -20.36 -7.59 19.51
CA ARG A 175 -19.30 -6.57 19.40
C ARG A 175 -17.91 -7.20 19.34
N LYS A 176 -17.65 -8.20 20.16
CA LYS A 176 -16.38 -8.93 20.18
C LYS A 176 -16.10 -9.65 18.84
N LYS A 177 -17.14 -10.18 18.20
CA LYS A 177 -17.01 -10.94 16.95
C LYS A 177 -17.02 -10.09 15.70
N PHE A 178 -17.84 -9.04 15.67
CA PHE A 178 -18.15 -8.27 14.47
C PHE A 178 -17.80 -6.77 14.63
N GLY A 179 -17.34 -6.34 15.79
CA GLY A 179 -16.92 -4.97 15.99
C GLY A 179 -15.57 -4.72 15.30
N PRO A 180 -15.39 -3.53 14.69
CA PRO A 180 -14.11 -3.15 14.12
C PRO A 180 -13.06 -2.99 15.24
N ARG A 181 -11.80 -3.28 14.92
CA ARG A 181 -10.68 -3.15 15.87
C ARG A 181 -10.23 -1.70 16.08
N GLY A 182 -10.60 -0.80 15.17
CA GLY A 182 -10.12 0.58 15.19
C GLY A 182 -8.76 0.75 14.56
N VAL A 183 -7.92 1.61 15.14
CA VAL A 183 -6.59 1.91 14.58
C VAL A 183 -5.55 0.98 15.19
N ILE A 184 -4.82 0.32 14.31
CA ILE A 184 -3.76 -0.65 14.63
C ILE A 184 -2.41 -0.05 14.30
N HIS A 185 -1.43 -0.23 15.19
CA HIS A 185 -0.02 -0.06 14.89
C HIS A 185 0.68 -1.41 15.01
N SER A 186 1.31 -1.86 13.94
CA SER A 186 2.03 -3.14 13.98
C SER A 186 3.41 -3.05 13.32
N TRP A 187 4.31 -3.90 13.77
CA TRP A 187 5.69 -3.99 13.30
C TRP A 187 6.06 -5.44 13.06
N ALA A 188 6.70 -5.70 11.92
CA ALA A 188 7.33 -6.99 11.68
C ALA A 188 8.56 -7.15 12.56
N LEU A 189 8.72 -8.32 13.16
CA LEU A 189 9.87 -8.66 13.98
C LEU A 189 10.76 -9.66 13.25
N PRO A 190 12.05 -9.78 13.64
CA PRO A 190 12.88 -10.91 13.24
C PRO A 190 12.14 -12.22 13.56
N ASP A 191 12.41 -13.29 12.85
CA ASP A 191 11.80 -14.61 13.04
C ASP A 191 10.34 -14.77 12.54
N GLY A 192 9.84 -13.82 11.75
CA GLY A 192 8.50 -13.89 11.15
C GLY A 192 7.36 -13.63 12.13
N LYS A 193 7.66 -13.04 13.29
CA LYS A 193 6.64 -12.56 14.24
C LYS A 193 6.29 -11.11 13.95
N GLN A 194 5.27 -10.63 14.66
CA GLN A 194 4.88 -9.21 14.66
C GLN A 194 4.57 -8.73 16.08
N LYS A 195 4.82 -7.44 16.33
CA LYS A 195 4.26 -6.72 17.47
C LYS A 195 3.00 -6.01 16.98
N ILE A 196 1.93 -6.09 17.77
CA ILE A 196 0.65 -5.43 17.46
C ILE A 196 0.27 -4.57 18.66
N GLU A 197 -0.18 -3.36 18.37
CA GLU A 197 -0.73 -2.43 19.33
C GLU A 197 -2.08 -1.92 18.82
N ASP A 198 -3.16 -2.32 19.52
CA ASP A 198 -4.50 -1.78 19.28
C ASP A 198 -4.57 -0.40 19.96
N THR A 199 -4.54 0.67 19.17
CA THR A 199 -4.49 2.05 19.72
C THR A 199 -5.88 2.57 20.12
N GLY A 200 -6.90 1.74 20.00
CA GLY A 200 -8.27 2.00 20.38
C GLY A 200 -9.22 2.25 19.19
N PRO A 201 -10.52 2.36 19.50
CA PRO A 201 -11.55 2.47 18.47
C PRO A 201 -11.39 3.76 17.65
N LEU A 202 -11.71 3.67 16.37
CA LEU A 202 -11.82 4.82 15.48
C LEU A 202 -13.22 5.41 15.59
N THR A 203 -13.45 6.17 16.65
CA THR A 203 -14.72 6.87 16.89
C THR A 203 -14.90 8.04 15.95
N ARG A 204 -16.14 8.52 15.76
CA ARG A 204 -16.44 9.75 14.99
C ARG A 204 -15.61 10.95 15.42
N LYS A 205 -15.33 11.06 16.73
CA LYS A 205 -14.46 12.12 17.26
C LYS A 205 -13.01 11.94 16.79
N ARG A 206 -12.49 10.72 16.85
CA ARG A 206 -11.11 10.43 16.44
C ARG A 206 -10.93 10.56 14.92
N MET A 207 -11.97 10.26 14.13
CA MET A 207 -11.95 10.46 12.67
C MET A 207 -11.67 11.90 12.24
N GLN A 208 -11.93 12.89 13.11
CA GLN A 208 -11.67 14.30 12.79
C GLN A 208 -10.18 14.63 12.71
N THR A 209 -9.32 13.80 13.28
CA THR A 209 -7.85 14.03 13.37
C THR A 209 -7.03 12.81 13.00
N VAL A 210 -7.64 11.69 12.60
CA VAL A 210 -6.90 10.45 12.31
C VAL A 210 -5.91 10.62 11.15
N ASP A 211 -6.21 11.49 10.21
CA ASP A 211 -5.32 11.77 9.07
C ASP A 211 -4.07 12.55 9.50
N ASP A 212 -4.06 13.17 10.68
CA ASP A 212 -2.88 13.81 11.26
C ASP A 212 -1.92 12.76 11.88
N ASP A 213 -2.42 11.56 12.15
CA ASP A 213 -1.67 10.46 12.77
C ASP A 213 -1.01 9.53 11.73
N VAL A 214 -1.37 9.63 10.44
CA VAL A 214 -1.01 8.69 9.35
C VAL A 214 0.09 9.19 8.41
#